data_ba9bf4511d64f0dc2852f4d6458447a2
#
_entry.id   ba9bf4511d64f0dc2852f4d6458447a2
#
_cell.length_a   1.000
_cell.length_b   1.000
_cell.length_c   1.000
_cell.angle_alpha   90.00
_cell.angle_beta   90.00
_cell.angle_gamma   90.00
#
_symmetry.space_group_name_H-M   'P 1'
#
loop_
_entity.id
_entity.type
_entity.pdbx_description
1 polymer ?
#
loop_
_entity_poly.entity_id
_entity_poly.type
_entity_poly.pdbx_seq_one_letter_code
_entity_poly.pdbx_strand_id
1 'polypeptide(L)'
;MARTRKPGAPDAGYRGRTAWAVVCGALATWTGLGLTAAAAWLITRAAGQPPLSALSLAIVAVRACATLKGVFRYGERLAGHDVALRAQAAERGRLFAALAPAGPVRRGGDLLSRMVSDSDAVQDLLVRCLLPAVGAAAGVTGALAVAVWLLPAAVPLVAAGLLTAALLVPAAAAATARRWARRTAPARAELAALTADLAHGADDLAAYGATGRARAAAAGAAERLTSLERRRARAQAVATAVAVLVQGLTVLAVVLLARRHDAGQVVTAVLALATLVGFEPVLPLPRAAEDWVTARAALRRLRGTAPDSSSGGLPAVPGASPAGPCTVRVEDLTVRYRPGAAPALDGVGLVLRPGRRIAVVGPSGSGKSTLLGALAGLVPAERGEVVLTGADGRALRPGTGPEGEAVRRVMTGLVTEPYVFHASLRDNLTLARPDAGDAELAEALAVAGLTEWAGRTGWDTVLREDGGSVSGGQLQRVALARAVLRDPAVLLLDEPTEALDPETADGVTARLLARPAGDRTTVWVTHRLSGLAAADEIVVLEEGRVTQHGTHDELVARPGYYRDAWECELLAGGLAGVGAGRE
;
A
#
# COMPACT_ATOMS: atom_id res chain seq x y z
N MET A 1 18.15 -14.08 -24.28
CA MET A 1 16.70 -14.15 -24.60
C MET A 1 15.95 -14.70 -23.39
N ALA A 2 15.57 -13.86 -22.44
CA ALA A 2 14.71 -14.22 -21.32
C ALA A 2 13.25 -14.00 -21.75
N ARG A 3 12.48 -15.07 -21.84
CA ARG A 3 11.04 -15.02 -22.11
C ARG A 3 10.36 -14.22 -20.99
N THR A 4 9.92 -13.01 -21.26
CA THR A 4 9.07 -12.20 -20.38
C THR A 4 7.76 -12.94 -20.16
N ARG A 5 7.63 -13.60 -19.01
CA ARG A 5 6.39 -14.27 -18.58
C ARG A 5 5.34 -13.20 -18.25
N LYS A 6 4.14 -13.32 -18.82
CA LYS A 6 2.97 -12.51 -18.46
C LYS A 6 2.72 -12.60 -16.95
N PRO A 7 2.71 -11.49 -16.20
CA PRO A 7 2.33 -11.49 -14.80
C PRO A 7 0.82 -11.72 -14.72
N GLY A 8 0.40 -12.90 -14.23
CA GLY A 8 -1.02 -13.12 -13.95
C GLY A 8 -1.58 -14.53 -14.06
N ALA A 9 -0.93 -15.45 -14.73
CA ALA A 9 -1.38 -16.86 -14.72
C ALA A 9 -0.76 -17.59 -13.53
N PRO A 10 -1.55 -18.27 -12.65
CA PRO A 10 -0.97 -19.16 -11.66
C PRO A 10 -0.17 -20.22 -12.40
N ASP A 11 1.13 -20.33 -12.09
CA ASP A 11 2.02 -21.34 -12.66
C ASP A 11 1.35 -22.72 -12.56
N ALA A 12 1.46 -23.54 -13.59
CA ALA A 12 0.99 -24.94 -13.53
C ALA A 12 1.61 -25.67 -12.33
N GLY A 13 2.82 -25.28 -11.89
CA GLY A 13 3.46 -25.74 -10.67
C GLY A 13 2.78 -25.31 -9.37
N TYR A 14 2.04 -24.19 -9.34
CA TYR A 14 1.33 -23.73 -8.15
C TYR A 14 0.21 -24.71 -7.73
N ARG A 15 -0.63 -25.12 -8.69
CA ARG A 15 -1.72 -26.07 -8.44
C ARG A 15 -1.20 -27.44 -7.98
N GLY A 16 -0.13 -27.93 -8.59
CA GLY A 16 0.49 -29.20 -8.22
C GLY A 16 1.05 -29.19 -6.79
N ARG A 17 1.74 -28.12 -6.41
CA ARG A 17 2.29 -27.96 -5.04
C ARG A 17 1.19 -27.80 -3.99
N THR A 18 0.13 -27.05 -4.29
CA THR A 18 -1.03 -26.93 -3.40
C THR A 18 -1.71 -28.28 -3.21
N ALA A 19 -1.92 -29.03 -4.29
CA ALA A 19 -2.47 -30.38 -4.22
C ALA A 19 -1.58 -31.31 -3.39
N TRP A 20 -0.26 -31.22 -3.56
CA TRP A 20 0.70 -31.99 -2.76
C TRP A 20 0.62 -31.65 -1.27
N ALA A 21 0.57 -30.37 -0.89
CA ALA A 21 0.39 -29.95 0.50
C ALA A 21 -0.91 -30.48 1.10
N VAL A 22 -2.02 -30.43 0.35
CA VAL A 22 -3.32 -30.96 0.74
C VAL A 22 -3.25 -32.48 0.95
N VAL A 23 -2.66 -33.22 0.03
CA VAL A 23 -2.50 -34.66 0.14
C VAL A 23 -1.63 -35.06 1.33
N CYS A 24 -0.48 -34.37 1.52
CA CYS A 24 0.37 -34.62 2.68
C CYS A 24 -0.35 -34.31 4.00
N GLY A 25 -1.15 -33.23 4.08
CA GLY A 25 -1.94 -32.91 5.26
C GLY A 25 -3.00 -33.97 5.60
N ALA A 26 -3.71 -34.43 4.59
CA ALA A 26 -4.69 -35.53 4.76
C ALA A 26 -4.02 -36.84 5.20
N LEU A 27 -2.91 -37.22 4.56
CA LEU A 27 -2.14 -38.40 4.92
C LEU A 27 -1.53 -38.32 6.33
N ALA A 28 -1.03 -37.14 6.72
CA ALA A 28 -0.54 -36.90 8.08
C ALA A 28 -1.64 -37.10 9.14
N THR A 29 -2.85 -36.67 8.82
CA THR A 29 -4.02 -36.81 9.71
C THR A 29 -4.46 -38.27 9.78
N TRP A 30 -4.60 -38.97 8.65
CA TRP A 30 -4.99 -40.39 8.62
C TRP A 30 -3.95 -41.31 9.24
N THR A 31 -2.65 -41.05 9.02
CA THR A 31 -1.58 -41.82 9.69
C THR A 31 -1.55 -41.54 11.20
N GLY A 32 -1.89 -40.33 11.62
CA GLY A 32 -2.06 -39.98 13.05
C GLY A 32 -3.22 -40.75 13.69
N LEU A 33 -4.36 -40.84 13.00
CA LEU A 33 -5.53 -41.59 13.42
C LEU A 33 -5.24 -43.10 13.44
N GLY A 34 -4.58 -43.61 12.41
CA GLY A 34 -4.15 -45.03 12.33
C GLY A 34 -3.14 -45.38 13.44
N LEU A 35 -2.20 -44.47 13.76
CA LEU A 35 -1.27 -44.64 14.87
C LEU A 35 -2.02 -44.86 16.18
N THR A 36 -2.99 -43.97 16.49
CA THR A 36 -3.74 -44.05 17.75
C THR A 36 -4.65 -45.26 17.79
N ALA A 37 -5.32 -45.58 16.67
CA ALA A 37 -6.15 -46.80 16.58
C ALA A 37 -5.34 -48.09 16.76
N ALA A 38 -4.18 -48.19 16.10
CA ALA A 38 -3.28 -49.35 16.22
C ALA A 38 -2.69 -49.45 17.63
N ALA A 39 -2.31 -48.33 18.25
CA ALA A 39 -1.80 -48.29 19.63
C ALA A 39 -2.89 -48.67 20.63
N ALA A 40 -4.12 -48.18 20.50
CA ALA A 40 -5.25 -48.53 21.34
C ALA A 40 -5.55 -50.04 21.24
N TRP A 41 -5.58 -50.58 20.00
CA TRP A 41 -5.77 -52.02 19.76
C TRP A 41 -4.65 -52.82 20.40
N LEU A 42 -3.39 -52.41 20.22
CA LEU A 42 -2.21 -53.10 20.75
C LEU A 42 -2.26 -53.17 22.29
N ILE A 43 -2.51 -52.05 22.95
CA ILE A 43 -2.54 -51.95 24.41
C ILE A 43 -3.67 -52.84 25.00
N THR A 44 -4.87 -52.68 24.44
CA THR A 44 -6.03 -53.45 24.95
C THR A 44 -5.93 -54.95 24.66
N ARG A 45 -5.36 -55.33 23.52
CA ARG A 45 -5.16 -56.73 23.15
C ARG A 45 -4.03 -57.37 23.99
N ALA A 46 -2.95 -56.64 24.26
CA ALA A 46 -1.84 -57.08 25.05
C ALA A 46 -2.23 -57.39 26.52
N ALA A 47 -3.24 -56.68 27.07
CA ALA A 47 -3.77 -56.95 28.41
C ALA A 47 -4.32 -58.37 28.56
N GLY A 48 -4.75 -59.00 27.49
CA GLY A 48 -5.17 -60.40 27.43
C GLY A 48 -4.02 -61.42 27.30
N GLN A 49 -2.76 -61.00 27.40
CA GLN A 49 -1.53 -61.80 27.32
C GLN A 49 -1.48 -62.79 26.13
N PRO A 50 -1.77 -62.36 24.86
CA PRO A 50 -1.66 -63.22 23.70
C PRO A 50 -0.18 -63.52 23.39
N PRO A 51 0.13 -64.54 22.59
CA PRO A 51 1.49 -64.79 22.12
C PRO A 51 2.02 -63.56 21.33
N LEU A 52 3.32 -63.28 21.44
CA LEU A 52 3.95 -62.09 20.81
C LEU A 52 3.74 -62.05 19.29
N SER A 53 3.63 -63.20 18.63
CA SER A 53 3.34 -63.29 17.21
C SER A 53 2.01 -62.64 16.81
N ALA A 54 1.02 -62.67 17.69
CA ALA A 54 -0.29 -62.04 17.46
C ALA A 54 -0.24 -60.50 17.56
N LEU A 55 0.79 -59.94 18.19
CA LEU A 55 0.99 -58.49 18.34
C LEU A 55 1.97 -57.89 17.33
N SER A 56 2.76 -58.70 16.64
CA SER A 56 3.87 -58.28 15.78
C SER A 56 3.42 -57.32 14.67
N LEU A 57 2.30 -57.60 14.00
CA LEU A 57 1.75 -56.77 12.93
C LEU A 57 1.35 -55.37 13.48
N ALA A 58 0.72 -55.30 14.64
CA ALA A 58 0.32 -54.05 15.25
C ALA A 58 1.52 -53.23 15.71
N ILE A 59 2.59 -53.84 16.20
CA ILE A 59 3.84 -53.16 16.55
C ILE A 59 4.47 -52.51 15.31
N VAL A 60 4.51 -53.25 14.19
CA VAL A 60 5.01 -52.73 12.91
C VAL A 60 4.12 -51.57 12.42
N ALA A 61 2.79 -51.74 12.50
CA ALA A 61 1.83 -50.71 12.09
C ALA A 61 1.99 -49.40 12.90
N VAL A 62 2.17 -49.50 14.24
CA VAL A 62 2.42 -48.34 15.12
C VAL A 62 3.70 -47.61 14.70
N ARG A 63 4.81 -48.34 14.48
CA ARG A 63 6.08 -47.76 14.05
C ARG A 63 5.96 -47.08 12.67
N ALA A 64 5.34 -47.76 11.70
CA ALA A 64 5.12 -47.24 10.36
C ALA A 64 4.26 -45.98 10.38
N CYS A 65 3.13 -45.99 11.08
CA CYS A 65 2.26 -44.82 11.21
C CYS A 65 2.95 -43.66 11.91
N ALA A 66 3.75 -43.92 12.96
CA ALA A 66 4.49 -42.85 13.67
C ALA A 66 5.51 -42.15 12.76
N THR A 67 6.29 -42.94 11.99
CA THR A 67 7.25 -42.41 11.03
C THR A 67 6.57 -41.64 9.89
N LEU A 68 5.55 -42.24 9.28
CA LEU A 68 4.82 -41.66 8.15
C LEU A 68 4.09 -40.35 8.55
N LYS A 69 3.50 -40.31 9.77
CA LYS A 69 2.90 -39.08 10.30
C LYS A 69 3.92 -37.93 10.30
N GLY A 70 5.15 -38.20 10.76
CA GLY A 70 6.23 -37.19 10.79
C GLY A 70 6.62 -36.73 9.38
N VAL A 71 6.83 -37.69 8.45
CA VAL A 71 7.21 -37.39 7.06
C VAL A 71 6.13 -36.55 6.35
N PHE A 72 4.87 -36.98 6.44
CA PHE A 72 3.77 -36.28 5.79
C PHE A 72 3.51 -34.89 6.42
N ARG A 73 3.65 -34.75 7.74
CA ARG A 73 3.52 -33.46 8.43
C ARG A 73 4.63 -32.49 8.00
N TYR A 74 5.85 -33.00 7.83
CA TYR A 74 6.95 -32.21 7.30
C TYR A 74 6.71 -31.77 5.85
N GLY A 75 6.27 -32.71 5.00
CA GLY A 75 5.89 -32.44 3.61
C GLY A 75 4.78 -31.39 3.47
N GLU A 76 3.73 -31.50 4.30
CA GLU A 76 2.64 -30.51 4.38
C GLU A 76 3.16 -29.11 4.70
N ARG A 77 3.98 -29.01 5.77
CA ARG A 77 4.53 -27.71 6.19
C ARG A 77 5.43 -27.09 5.12
N LEU A 78 6.35 -27.87 4.58
CA LEU A 78 7.28 -27.41 3.56
C LEU A 78 6.55 -26.93 2.31
N ALA A 79 5.66 -27.76 1.76
CA ALA A 79 4.89 -27.42 0.58
C ALA A 79 3.88 -26.27 0.84
N GLY A 80 3.21 -26.27 1.99
CA GLY A 80 2.26 -25.25 2.38
C GLY A 80 2.89 -23.86 2.52
N HIS A 81 4.05 -23.77 3.18
CA HIS A 81 4.78 -22.51 3.29
C HIS A 81 5.38 -22.05 1.95
N ASP A 82 5.94 -22.95 1.12
CA ASP A 82 6.46 -22.58 -0.21
C ASP A 82 5.34 -21.99 -1.09
N VAL A 83 4.16 -22.60 -1.09
CA VAL A 83 2.99 -22.10 -1.83
C VAL A 83 2.55 -20.74 -1.30
N ALA A 84 2.47 -20.60 0.03
CA ALA A 84 2.00 -19.37 0.67
C ALA A 84 2.94 -18.19 0.41
N LEU A 85 4.26 -18.36 0.54
CA LEU A 85 5.25 -17.32 0.29
C LEU A 85 5.28 -16.90 -1.19
N ARG A 86 5.17 -17.86 -2.12
CA ARG A 86 5.08 -17.54 -3.56
C ARG A 86 3.81 -16.79 -3.92
N ALA A 87 2.67 -17.18 -3.32
CA ALA A 87 1.41 -16.47 -3.53
C ALA A 87 1.48 -15.04 -3.01
N GLN A 88 2.09 -14.84 -1.83
CA GLN A 88 2.31 -13.52 -1.24
C GLN A 88 3.24 -12.66 -2.11
N ALA A 89 4.37 -13.20 -2.57
CA ALA A 89 5.30 -12.50 -3.45
C ALA A 89 4.64 -12.11 -4.79
N ALA A 90 3.85 -13.01 -5.38
CA ALA A 90 3.10 -12.73 -6.61
C ALA A 90 2.07 -11.62 -6.41
N GLU A 91 1.37 -11.59 -5.26
CA GLU A 91 0.38 -10.55 -4.97
C GLU A 91 1.04 -9.20 -4.71
N ARG A 92 2.18 -9.15 -3.98
CA ARG A 92 2.99 -7.94 -3.82
C ARG A 92 3.44 -7.39 -5.18
N GLY A 93 3.92 -8.27 -6.07
CA GLY A 93 4.29 -7.87 -7.44
C GLY A 93 3.12 -7.30 -8.25
N ARG A 94 1.92 -7.87 -8.13
CA ARG A 94 0.70 -7.35 -8.78
C ARG A 94 0.30 -5.99 -8.22
N LEU A 95 0.32 -5.83 -6.90
CA LEU A 95 0.01 -4.55 -6.25
C LEU A 95 0.99 -3.47 -6.68
N PHE A 96 2.28 -3.76 -6.69
CA PHE A 96 3.29 -2.83 -7.15
C PHE A 96 3.06 -2.43 -8.61
N ALA A 97 2.82 -3.40 -9.50
CA ALA A 97 2.54 -3.13 -10.91
C ALA A 97 1.23 -2.34 -11.13
N ALA A 98 0.23 -2.52 -10.27
CA ALA A 98 -1.03 -1.77 -10.33
C ALA A 98 -0.89 -0.33 -9.80
N LEU A 99 -0.02 -0.11 -8.83
CA LEU A 99 0.17 1.18 -8.19
C LEU A 99 1.19 2.08 -8.90
N ALA A 100 2.21 1.48 -9.54
CA ALA A 100 3.25 2.23 -10.24
C ALA A 100 2.70 3.23 -11.29
N PRO A 101 1.68 2.90 -12.10
CA PRO A 101 1.11 3.85 -13.08
C PRO A 101 -0.01 4.75 -12.50
N ALA A 102 -0.41 4.58 -11.24
CA ALA A 102 -1.61 5.26 -10.70
C ALA A 102 -1.43 6.75 -10.39
N GLY A 103 -0.24 7.32 -10.63
CA GLY A 103 0.06 8.72 -10.32
C GLY A 103 0.22 9.00 -8.81
N PRO A 104 0.24 10.27 -8.39
CA PRO A 104 0.50 10.64 -7.01
C PRO A 104 -0.57 10.11 -6.06
N VAL A 105 -0.16 9.26 -5.14
CA VAL A 105 -1.04 8.66 -4.13
C VAL A 105 -1.21 9.60 -2.95
N ARG A 106 -2.43 10.08 -2.74
CA ARG A 106 -2.76 11.06 -1.68
C ARG A 106 -2.55 10.59 -0.24
N ARG A 107 -2.25 9.28 0.01
CA ARG A 107 -2.08 8.72 1.36
C ARG A 107 -1.06 7.59 1.36
N GLY A 108 0.22 7.94 1.42
CA GLY A 108 1.32 6.96 1.45
C GLY A 108 1.22 5.93 2.58
N GLY A 109 0.74 6.32 3.78
CA GLY A 109 0.59 5.42 4.92
C GLY A 109 -0.46 4.31 4.72
N ASP A 110 -1.60 4.61 4.08
CA ASP A 110 -2.63 3.60 3.76
C ASP A 110 -2.10 2.59 2.73
N LEU A 111 -1.31 3.06 1.78
CA LEU A 111 -0.69 2.24 0.75
C LEU A 111 0.36 1.28 1.31
N LEU A 112 1.23 1.78 2.18
CA LEU A 112 2.23 0.97 2.87
C LEU A 112 1.56 -0.11 3.72
N SER A 113 0.51 0.23 4.47
CA SER A 113 -0.29 -0.72 5.26
C SER A 113 -0.88 -1.83 4.37
N ARG A 114 -1.40 -1.49 3.18
CA ARG A 114 -1.93 -2.48 2.23
C ARG A 114 -0.85 -3.36 1.64
N MET A 115 0.30 -2.80 1.28
CA MET A 115 1.42 -3.58 0.74
C MET A 115 2.02 -4.56 1.75
N VAL A 116 2.08 -4.20 3.02
CA VAL A 116 2.65 -5.03 4.08
C VAL A 116 1.58 -5.91 4.71
N SER A 117 0.62 -5.32 5.42
CA SER A 117 -0.34 -6.08 6.25
C SER A 117 -1.39 -6.84 5.45
N ASP A 118 -1.94 -6.23 4.38
CA ASP A 118 -2.98 -6.90 3.60
C ASP A 118 -2.41 -8.00 2.70
N SER A 119 -1.14 -7.90 2.27
CA SER A 119 -0.47 -8.97 1.52
C SER A 119 -0.25 -10.23 2.36
N ASP A 120 -0.06 -10.09 3.67
CA ASP A 120 0.08 -11.22 4.61
C ASP A 120 -1.22 -12.03 4.72
N ALA A 121 -2.38 -11.41 4.46
CA ALA A 121 -3.66 -12.10 4.44
C ALA A 121 -3.75 -13.24 3.41
N VAL A 122 -2.97 -13.19 2.32
CA VAL A 122 -2.89 -14.28 1.34
C VAL A 122 -2.23 -15.51 1.96
N GLN A 123 -1.15 -15.32 2.70
CA GLN A 123 -0.45 -16.38 3.42
C GLN A 123 -1.36 -16.97 4.52
N ASP A 124 -2.00 -16.12 5.31
CA ASP A 124 -2.91 -16.52 6.39
C ASP A 124 -4.09 -17.35 5.85
N LEU A 125 -4.65 -16.98 4.70
CA LEU A 125 -5.71 -17.76 4.06
C LEU A 125 -5.29 -19.19 3.74
N LEU A 126 -4.09 -19.39 3.22
CA LEU A 126 -3.59 -20.71 2.86
C LEU A 126 -3.20 -21.53 4.09
N VAL A 127 -2.37 -20.97 4.96
CA VAL A 127 -1.75 -21.69 6.08
C VAL A 127 -2.70 -21.82 7.27
N ARG A 128 -3.48 -20.78 7.59
CA ARG A 128 -4.34 -20.75 8.79
C ARG A 128 -5.79 -21.11 8.53
N CYS A 129 -6.24 -21.11 7.26
CA CYS A 129 -7.61 -21.46 6.93
C CYS A 129 -7.70 -22.73 6.08
N LEU A 130 -7.04 -22.79 4.93
CA LEU A 130 -7.18 -23.93 3.99
C LEU A 130 -6.58 -25.22 4.54
N LEU A 131 -5.33 -25.20 5.01
CA LEU A 131 -4.67 -26.41 5.51
C LEU A 131 -5.37 -27.01 6.75
N PRO A 132 -5.77 -26.23 7.78
CA PRO A 132 -6.58 -26.75 8.88
C PRO A 132 -7.93 -27.30 8.45
N ALA A 133 -8.60 -26.66 7.46
CA ALA A 133 -9.88 -27.17 6.94
C ALA A 133 -9.72 -28.54 6.25
N VAL A 134 -8.65 -28.73 5.48
CA VAL A 134 -8.31 -30.03 4.88
C VAL A 134 -8.01 -31.08 5.95
N GLY A 135 -7.19 -30.71 6.95
CA GLY A 135 -6.90 -31.60 8.09
C GLY A 135 -8.16 -32.03 8.83
N ALA A 136 -9.09 -31.07 9.07
CA ALA A 136 -10.36 -31.36 9.70
C ALA A 136 -11.25 -32.29 8.84
N ALA A 137 -11.34 -32.05 7.53
CA ALA A 137 -12.07 -32.93 6.63
C ALA A 137 -11.48 -34.35 6.63
N ALA A 138 -10.15 -34.48 6.62
CA ALA A 138 -9.47 -35.78 6.73
C ALA A 138 -9.72 -36.43 8.10
N GLY A 139 -9.72 -35.67 9.21
CA GLY A 139 -10.04 -36.18 10.53
C GLY A 139 -11.48 -36.72 10.63
N VAL A 140 -12.44 -35.93 10.12
CA VAL A 140 -13.86 -36.32 10.07
C VAL A 140 -14.05 -37.59 9.27
N THR A 141 -13.53 -37.66 8.03
CA THR A 141 -13.67 -38.83 7.16
C THR A 141 -12.99 -40.07 7.73
N GLY A 142 -11.79 -39.89 8.34
CA GLY A 142 -11.07 -40.98 8.97
C GLY A 142 -11.78 -41.53 10.21
N ALA A 143 -12.29 -40.67 11.11
CA ALA A 143 -13.02 -41.10 12.30
C ALA A 143 -14.34 -41.80 11.94
N LEU A 144 -15.07 -41.27 10.93
CA LEU A 144 -16.28 -41.93 10.42
C LEU A 144 -15.98 -43.29 9.79
N ALA A 145 -14.90 -43.42 9.02
CA ALA A 145 -14.49 -44.71 8.44
C ALA A 145 -14.20 -45.74 9.53
N VAL A 146 -13.51 -45.35 10.61
CA VAL A 146 -13.28 -46.22 11.76
C VAL A 146 -14.60 -46.62 12.43
N ALA A 147 -15.53 -45.67 12.62
CA ALA A 147 -16.83 -45.93 13.20
C ALA A 147 -17.68 -46.88 12.34
N VAL A 148 -17.70 -46.70 11.01
CA VAL A 148 -18.39 -47.60 10.06
C VAL A 148 -17.85 -49.03 10.17
N TRP A 149 -16.53 -49.19 10.28
CA TRP A 149 -15.89 -50.49 10.30
C TRP A 149 -16.05 -51.22 11.64
N LEU A 150 -15.98 -50.50 12.76
CA LEU A 150 -16.00 -51.12 14.08
C LEU A 150 -17.41 -51.24 14.68
N LEU A 151 -18.25 -50.21 14.55
CA LEU A 151 -19.60 -50.14 15.12
C LEU A 151 -20.47 -49.17 14.30
N PRO A 152 -21.18 -49.66 13.25
CA PRO A 152 -22.01 -48.80 12.40
C PRO A 152 -23.07 -47.98 13.18
N ALA A 153 -23.56 -48.52 14.29
CA ALA A 153 -24.50 -47.82 15.16
C ALA A 153 -23.93 -46.54 15.78
N ALA A 154 -22.59 -46.40 15.87
CA ALA A 154 -21.95 -45.20 16.38
C ALA A 154 -21.81 -44.07 15.35
N VAL A 155 -21.96 -44.36 14.05
CA VAL A 155 -21.74 -43.40 12.96
C VAL A 155 -22.59 -42.14 13.11
N PRO A 156 -23.92 -42.16 13.34
CA PRO A 156 -24.71 -40.97 13.47
C PRO A 156 -24.28 -40.12 14.65
N LEU A 157 -23.84 -40.72 15.75
CA LEU A 157 -23.38 -40.03 16.96
C LEU A 157 -22.04 -39.33 16.72
N VAL A 158 -21.05 -40.06 16.13
CA VAL A 158 -19.73 -39.49 15.79
C VAL A 158 -19.89 -38.38 14.74
N ALA A 159 -20.75 -38.58 13.74
CA ALA A 159 -21.03 -37.59 12.72
C ALA A 159 -21.66 -36.31 13.33
N ALA A 160 -22.67 -36.46 14.18
CA ALA A 160 -23.32 -35.31 14.83
C ALA A 160 -22.32 -34.50 15.66
N GLY A 161 -21.47 -35.13 16.47
CA GLY A 161 -20.45 -34.48 17.25
C GLY A 161 -19.41 -33.75 16.39
N LEU A 162 -18.83 -34.45 15.42
CA LEU A 162 -17.81 -33.88 14.52
C LEU A 162 -18.37 -32.75 13.64
N LEU A 163 -19.58 -32.89 13.09
CA LEU A 163 -20.20 -31.85 12.28
C LEU A 163 -20.58 -30.63 13.12
N THR A 164 -21.03 -30.83 14.36
CA THR A 164 -21.27 -29.72 15.30
C THR A 164 -19.99 -28.94 15.53
N ALA A 165 -18.90 -29.61 15.87
CA ALA A 165 -17.61 -28.96 16.11
C ALA A 165 -16.97 -28.38 14.84
N ALA A 166 -17.14 -29.01 13.67
CA ALA A 166 -16.54 -28.58 12.43
C ALA A 166 -17.32 -27.49 11.68
N LEU A 167 -18.64 -27.37 11.88
CA LEU A 167 -19.50 -26.44 11.15
C LEU A 167 -20.17 -25.41 12.07
N LEU A 168 -20.88 -25.85 13.11
CA LEU A 168 -21.69 -24.93 13.93
C LEU A 168 -20.81 -24.02 14.79
N VAL A 169 -19.81 -24.58 15.45
CA VAL A 169 -18.92 -23.77 16.31
C VAL A 169 -18.10 -22.78 15.50
N PRO A 170 -17.43 -23.13 14.39
CA PRO A 170 -16.75 -22.16 13.53
C PRO A 170 -17.69 -21.15 12.87
N ALA A 171 -18.92 -21.52 12.50
CA ALA A 171 -19.90 -20.57 11.96
C ALA A 171 -20.28 -19.51 12.99
N ALA A 172 -20.51 -19.90 14.25
CA ALA A 172 -20.75 -18.98 15.36
C ALA A 172 -19.54 -18.08 15.63
N ALA A 173 -18.32 -18.63 15.61
CA ALA A 173 -17.08 -17.87 15.73
C ALA A 173 -16.91 -16.84 14.60
N ALA A 174 -17.18 -17.23 13.34
CA ALA A 174 -17.15 -16.32 12.21
C ALA A 174 -18.20 -15.19 12.31
N ALA A 175 -19.41 -15.50 12.79
CA ALA A 175 -20.46 -14.50 13.00
C ALA A 175 -20.08 -13.48 14.08
N THR A 176 -19.50 -13.95 15.19
CA THR A 176 -18.99 -13.07 16.25
C THR A 176 -17.79 -12.26 15.78
N ALA A 177 -16.84 -12.86 15.02
CA ALA A 177 -15.68 -12.18 14.45
C ALA A 177 -16.06 -11.00 13.56
N ARG A 178 -17.10 -11.14 12.71
CA ARG A 178 -17.63 -10.04 11.88
C ARG A 178 -18.12 -8.85 12.73
N ARG A 179 -18.78 -9.12 13.86
CA ARG A 179 -19.26 -8.08 14.78
C ARG A 179 -18.09 -7.36 15.47
N TRP A 180 -17.07 -8.12 15.89
CA TRP A 180 -15.89 -7.55 16.54
C TRP A 180 -15.01 -6.77 15.57
N ALA A 181 -14.82 -7.22 14.34
CA ALA A 181 -14.04 -6.52 13.32
C ALA A 181 -14.56 -5.09 13.07
N ARG A 182 -15.89 -4.90 13.06
CA ARG A 182 -16.52 -3.57 12.90
C ARG A 182 -16.22 -2.62 14.07
N ARG A 183 -15.89 -3.13 15.26
CA ARG A 183 -15.60 -2.33 16.46
C ARG A 183 -14.10 -2.13 16.66
N THR A 184 -13.29 -3.12 16.35
CA THR A 184 -11.84 -3.06 16.58
C THR A 184 -11.10 -2.30 15.48
N ALA A 185 -11.58 -2.32 14.23
CA ALA A 185 -10.93 -1.60 13.13
C ALA A 185 -10.86 -0.08 13.36
N PRO A 186 -11.97 0.63 13.71
CA PRO A 186 -11.90 2.06 13.99
C PRO A 186 -11.06 2.37 15.25
N ALA A 187 -11.10 1.53 16.30
CA ALA A 187 -10.29 1.73 17.49
C ALA A 187 -8.77 1.58 17.23
N ARG A 188 -8.38 0.67 16.32
CA ARG A 188 -6.99 0.55 15.86
C ARG A 188 -6.56 1.75 15.03
N ALA A 189 -7.43 2.23 14.14
CA ALA A 189 -7.15 3.41 13.32
C ALA A 189 -6.99 4.66 14.19
N GLU A 190 -7.83 4.84 15.22
CA GLU A 190 -7.73 5.93 16.18
C GLU A 190 -6.40 5.89 16.94
N LEU A 191 -6.02 4.72 17.47
CA LEU A 191 -4.74 4.55 18.17
C LEU A 191 -3.55 4.81 17.24
N ALA A 192 -3.60 4.29 16.00
CA ALA A 192 -2.55 4.51 15.02
C ALA A 192 -2.39 6.00 14.66
N ALA A 193 -3.50 6.74 14.47
CA ALA A 193 -3.47 8.17 14.22
C ALA A 193 -2.84 8.94 15.40
N LEU A 194 -3.30 8.69 16.63
CA LEU A 194 -2.75 9.34 17.83
C LEU A 194 -1.26 9.00 18.05
N THR A 195 -0.84 7.79 17.68
CA THR A 195 0.57 7.40 17.80
C THR A 195 1.43 8.07 16.72
N ALA A 196 0.89 8.21 15.50
CA ALA A 196 1.55 8.95 14.44
C ALA A 196 1.70 10.44 14.79
N ASP A 197 0.64 11.06 15.33
CA ASP A 197 0.68 12.46 15.79
C ASP A 197 1.72 12.66 16.91
N LEU A 198 1.84 11.69 17.85
CA LEU A 198 2.88 11.72 18.89
C LEU A 198 4.29 11.61 18.31
N ALA A 199 4.48 10.83 17.25
CA ALA A 199 5.80 10.62 16.65
C ALA A 199 6.22 11.80 15.75
N HIS A 200 5.32 12.31 14.91
CA HIS A 200 5.64 13.40 13.97
C HIS A 200 5.56 14.78 14.61
N GLY A 201 4.68 14.97 15.58
CA GLY A 201 4.51 16.24 16.29
C GLY A 201 5.23 16.30 17.64
N ALA A 202 6.25 15.45 17.88
CA ALA A 202 6.91 15.38 19.19
C ALA A 202 7.51 16.71 19.63
N ASP A 203 8.18 17.42 18.73
CA ASP A 203 8.82 18.70 19.01
C ASP A 203 7.80 19.80 19.31
N ASP A 204 6.73 19.90 18.54
CA ASP A 204 5.64 20.84 18.76
C ASP A 204 4.92 20.55 20.09
N LEU A 205 4.63 19.28 20.36
CA LEU A 205 4.01 18.86 21.63
C LEU A 205 4.89 19.21 22.83
N ALA A 206 6.21 19.10 22.69
CA ALA A 206 7.17 19.47 23.73
C ALA A 206 7.21 21.00 23.90
N ALA A 207 7.28 21.75 22.80
CA ALA A 207 7.33 23.22 22.80
C ALA A 207 6.09 23.85 23.49
N TYR A 208 4.90 23.26 23.26
CA TYR A 208 3.66 23.74 23.87
C TYR A 208 3.30 23.06 25.20
N GLY A 209 4.17 22.20 25.77
CA GLY A 209 3.91 21.46 27.01
C GLY A 209 2.70 20.51 26.91
N ALA A 210 2.33 20.08 25.70
CA ALA A 210 1.14 19.29 25.41
C ALA A 210 1.38 17.77 25.44
N THR A 211 2.63 17.31 25.56
CA THR A 211 3.04 15.90 25.52
C THR A 211 2.26 15.01 26.49
N GLY A 212 2.00 15.52 27.72
CA GLY A 212 1.22 14.76 28.73
C GLY A 212 -0.22 14.48 28.29
N ARG A 213 -0.89 15.45 27.68
CA ARG A 213 -2.27 15.31 27.18
C ARG A 213 -2.34 14.36 25.99
N ALA A 214 -1.41 14.47 25.06
CA ALA A 214 -1.34 13.61 23.90
C ALA A 214 -1.07 12.14 24.28
N ARG A 215 -0.14 11.91 25.22
CA ARG A 215 0.10 10.56 25.79
C ARG A 215 -1.13 9.99 26.49
N ALA A 216 -1.84 10.80 27.28
CA ALA A 216 -3.07 10.36 27.96
C ALA A 216 -4.17 9.99 26.95
N ALA A 217 -4.32 10.73 25.86
CA ALA A 217 -5.26 10.42 24.79
C ALA A 217 -4.92 9.07 24.11
N ALA A 218 -3.64 8.86 23.75
CA ALA A 218 -3.17 7.60 23.18
C ALA A 218 -3.34 6.42 24.14
N ALA A 219 -3.03 6.59 25.44
CA ALA A 219 -3.24 5.59 26.47
C ALA A 219 -4.72 5.20 26.60
N GLY A 220 -5.63 6.19 26.61
CA GLY A 220 -7.07 5.94 26.63
C GLY A 220 -7.56 5.17 25.38
N ALA A 221 -7.03 5.49 24.19
CA ALA A 221 -7.34 4.73 22.97
C ALA A 221 -6.80 3.29 23.05
N ALA A 222 -5.59 3.09 23.59
CA ALA A 222 -4.99 1.77 23.82
C ALA A 222 -5.81 0.93 24.80
N GLU A 223 -6.30 1.52 25.89
CA GLU A 223 -7.17 0.84 26.85
C GLU A 223 -8.51 0.41 26.23
N ARG A 224 -9.13 1.30 25.42
CA ARG A 224 -10.36 0.96 24.66
C ARG A 224 -10.12 -0.24 23.74
N LEU A 225 -9.04 -0.21 22.95
CA LEU A 225 -8.68 -1.32 22.06
C LEU A 225 -8.43 -2.59 22.85
N THR A 226 -7.63 -2.53 23.92
CA THR A 226 -7.33 -3.67 24.78
C THR A 226 -8.61 -4.29 25.38
N SER A 227 -9.57 -3.47 25.79
CA SER A 227 -10.85 -3.95 26.32
C SER A 227 -11.65 -4.74 25.28
N LEU A 228 -11.65 -4.27 24.03
CA LEU A 228 -12.31 -4.94 22.91
C LEU A 228 -11.59 -6.26 22.56
N GLU A 229 -10.27 -6.25 22.52
CA GLU A 229 -9.46 -7.45 22.25
C GLU A 229 -9.60 -8.52 23.35
N ARG A 230 -9.66 -8.12 24.61
CA ARG A 230 -9.96 -9.04 25.74
C ARG A 230 -11.34 -9.69 25.60
N ARG A 231 -12.37 -8.92 25.20
CA ARG A 231 -13.71 -9.48 24.97
C ARG A 231 -13.73 -10.44 23.78
N ARG A 232 -13.01 -10.12 22.72
CA ARG A 232 -12.82 -11.03 21.56
C ARG A 232 -12.12 -12.32 21.98
N ALA A 233 -11.02 -12.22 22.73
CA ALA A 233 -10.28 -13.38 23.23
C ALA A 233 -11.14 -14.29 24.11
N ARG A 234 -11.99 -13.71 24.99
CA ARG A 234 -12.96 -14.48 25.79
C ARG A 234 -13.97 -15.23 24.91
N ALA A 235 -14.53 -14.58 23.89
CA ALA A 235 -15.46 -15.23 22.97
C ALA A 235 -14.80 -16.41 22.23
N GLN A 236 -13.54 -16.25 21.82
CA GLN A 236 -12.74 -17.31 21.21
C GLN A 236 -12.47 -18.47 22.18
N ALA A 237 -12.12 -18.16 23.42
CA ALA A 237 -11.92 -19.17 24.47
C ALA A 237 -13.20 -19.98 24.72
N VAL A 238 -14.36 -19.31 24.76
CA VAL A 238 -15.66 -19.98 24.89
C VAL A 238 -15.94 -20.90 23.69
N ALA A 239 -15.68 -20.44 22.46
CA ALA A 239 -15.87 -21.28 21.28
C ALA A 239 -14.99 -22.56 21.33
N THR A 240 -13.73 -22.41 21.74
CA THR A 240 -12.82 -23.55 21.93
C THR A 240 -13.31 -24.48 23.05
N ALA A 241 -13.74 -23.92 24.19
CA ALA A 241 -14.28 -24.71 25.29
C ALA A 241 -15.53 -25.51 24.87
N VAL A 242 -16.44 -24.92 24.11
CA VAL A 242 -17.60 -25.61 23.55
C VAL A 242 -17.18 -26.75 22.62
N ALA A 243 -16.20 -26.52 21.74
CA ALA A 243 -15.70 -27.58 20.86
C ALA A 243 -15.11 -28.77 21.65
N VAL A 244 -14.33 -28.49 22.70
CA VAL A 244 -13.76 -29.52 23.61
C VAL A 244 -14.86 -30.23 24.39
N LEU A 245 -15.89 -29.51 24.86
CA LEU A 245 -17.04 -30.10 25.52
C LEU A 245 -17.80 -31.06 24.58
N VAL A 246 -18.06 -30.63 23.35
CA VAL A 246 -18.70 -31.48 22.32
C VAL A 246 -17.86 -32.73 22.06
N GLN A 247 -16.54 -32.61 21.97
CA GLN A 247 -15.62 -33.73 21.85
C GLN A 247 -15.78 -34.69 23.03
N GLY A 248 -15.69 -34.22 24.27
CA GLY A 248 -15.80 -35.04 25.48
C GLY A 248 -17.15 -35.76 25.58
N LEU A 249 -18.25 -35.03 25.32
CA LEU A 249 -19.59 -35.63 25.31
C LEU A 249 -19.77 -36.69 24.21
N THR A 250 -19.20 -36.42 23.01
CA THR A 250 -19.25 -37.40 21.90
C THR A 250 -18.49 -38.69 22.25
N VAL A 251 -17.27 -38.55 22.80
CA VAL A 251 -16.46 -39.69 23.22
C VAL A 251 -17.19 -40.50 24.32
N LEU A 252 -17.73 -39.81 25.34
CA LEU A 252 -18.50 -40.47 26.40
C LEU A 252 -19.70 -41.21 25.85
N ALA A 253 -20.47 -40.58 24.99
CA ALA A 253 -21.66 -41.19 24.38
C ALA A 253 -21.29 -42.39 23.50
N VAL A 254 -20.18 -42.33 22.76
CA VAL A 254 -19.64 -43.44 21.97
C VAL A 254 -19.26 -44.62 22.88
N VAL A 255 -18.59 -44.39 24.01
CA VAL A 255 -18.25 -45.43 24.97
C VAL A 255 -19.49 -46.09 25.57
N LEU A 256 -20.48 -45.29 25.97
CA LEU A 256 -21.75 -45.80 26.50
C LEU A 256 -22.52 -46.60 25.45
N LEU A 257 -22.53 -46.16 24.20
CA LEU A 257 -23.16 -46.88 23.11
C LEU A 257 -22.46 -48.22 22.80
N ALA A 258 -21.12 -48.22 22.76
CA ALA A 258 -20.32 -49.40 22.53
C ALA A 258 -20.57 -50.47 23.64
N ARG A 259 -20.70 -50.03 24.89
CA ARG A 259 -21.07 -50.91 25.99
C ARG A 259 -22.48 -51.51 25.86
N ARG A 260 -23.45 -50.70 25.42
CA ARG A 260 -24.84 -51.19 25.18
C ARG A 260 -24.94 -52.23 24.08
N HIS A 261 -24.02 -52.21 23.11
CA HIS A 261 -23.93 -53.17 22.01
C HIS A 261 -22.98 -54.33 22.27
N ASP A 262 -22.46 -54.49 23.47
CA ASP A 262 -21.48 -55.51 23.85
C ASP A 262 -20.28 -55.61 22.90
N ALA A 263 -19.80 -54.45 22.43
CA ALA A 263 -18.78 -54.36 21.37
C ALA A 263 -17.38 -54.87 21.79
N GLY A 264 -17.23 -55.30 23.04
CA GLY A 264 -15.96 -55.75 23.60
C GLY A 264 -14.99 -54.62 23.91
N GLN A 265 -14.02 -54.90 24.80
CA GLN A 265 -13.11 -53.86 25.34
C GLN A 265 -12.21 -53.24 24.26
N VAL A 266 -11.70 -54.07 23.30
CA VAL A 266 -10.80 -53.61 22.24
C VAL A 266 -11.51 -52.65 21.30
N VAL A 267 -12.71 -52.99 20.84
CA VAL A 267 -13.51 -52.16 19.93
C VAL A 267 -13.88 -50.85 20.62
N THR A 268 -14.31 -50.89 21.88
CA THR A 268 -14.66 -49.71 22.66
C THR A 268 -13.48 -48.76 22.82
N ALA A 269 -12.29 -49.26 23.15
CA ALA A 269 -11.09 -48.46 23.31
C ALA A 269 -10.62 -47.83 21.99
N VAL A 270 -10.58 -48.61 20.90
CA VAL A 270 -10.18 -48.10 19.58
C VAL A 270 -11.16 -47.06 19.10
N LEU A 271 -12.47 -47.29 19.22
CA LEU A 271 -13.49 -46.36 18.78
C LEU A 271 -13.47 -45.03 19.60
N ALA A 272 -13.29 -45.12 20.92
CA ALA A 272 -13.20 -43.98 21.79
C ALA A 272 -11.98 -43.08 21.46
N LEU A 273 -10.79 -43.72 21.32
CA LEU A 273 -9.55 -43.00 21.02
C LEU A 273 -9.51 -42.49 19.58
N ALA A 274 -10.04 -43.25 18.62
CA ALA A 274 -10.17 -42.79 17.23
C ALA A 274 -11.12 -41.59 17.12
N THR A 275 -12.24 -41.61 17.86
CA THR A 275 -13.14 -40.46 17.95
C THR A 275 -12.43 -39.26 18.57
N LEU A 276 -11.73 -39.41 19.69
CA LEU A 276 -10.98 -38.38 20.36
C LEU A 276 -9.98 -37.71 19.42
N VAL A 277 -9.15 -38.49 18.74
CA VAL A 277 -8.12 -37.97 17.81
C VAL A 277 -8.73 -37.42 16.53
N GLY A 278 -9.89 -37.92 16.09
CA GLY A 278 -10.65 -37.37 14.96
C GLY A 278 -11.08 -35.91 15.18
N PHE A 279 -11.28 -35.47 16.43
CA PHE A 279 -11.57 -34.09 16.78
C PHE A 279 -10.33 -33.19 16.77
N GLU A 280 -9.11 -33.73 16.96
CA GLU A 280 -7.87 -32.93 17.08
C GLU A 280 -7.70 -31.92 15.92
N PRO A 281 -7.86 -32.28 14.64
CA PRO A 281 -7.76 -31.32 13.52
C PRO A 281 -9.00 -30.41 13.39
N VAL A 282 -10.10 -30.69 14.08
CA VAL A 282 -11.34 -29.88 14.08
C VAL A 282 -11.26 -28.73 15.07
N LEU A 283 -10.57 -28.91 16.21
CA LEU A 283 -10.46 -27.92 17.27
C LEU A 283 -9.88 -26.55 16.84
N PRO A 284 -8.96 -26.44 15.86
CA PRO A 284 -8.47 -25.16 15.36
C PRO A 284 -9.47 -24.41 14.45
N LEU A 285 -10.54 -25.05 13.95
CA LEU A 285 -11.45 -24.46 12.97
C LEU A 285 -12.17 -23.17 13.44
N PRO A 286 -12.57 -22.99 14.71
CA PRO A 286 -13.16 -21.73 15.16
C PRO A 286 -12.23 -20.54 14.93
N ARG A 287 -10.92 -20.72 15.21
CA ARG A 287 -9.90 -19.70 14.93
C ARG A 287 -9.67 -19.50 13.42
N ALA A 288 -9.58 -20.58 12.67
CA ALA A 288 -9.47 -20.52 11.21
C ALA A 288 -10.63 -19.75 10.56
N ALA A 289 -11.85 -19.91 11.10
CA ALA A 289 -13.03 -19.19 10.64
C ALA A 289 -12.96 -17.66 10.94
N GLU A 290 -12.38 -17.27 12.07
CA GLU A 290 -12.12 -15.86 12.38
C GLU A 290 -11.04 -15.27 11.46
N ASP A 291 -9.94 -16.00 11.26
CA ASP A 291 -8.84 -15.59 10.38
C ASP A 291 -9.34 -15.46 8.92
N TRP A 292 -10.24 -16.37 8.48
CA TRP A 292 -10.92 -16.26 7.18
C TRP A 292 -11.70 -14.96 7.02
N VAL A 293 -12.47 -14.55 8.03
CA VAL A 293 -13.24 -13.29 7.98
C VAL A 293 -12.29 -12.09 7.81
N THR A 294 -11.18 -12.08 8.53
CA THR A 294 -10.18 -11.01 8.49
C THR A 294 -9.43 -10.99 7.15
N ALA A 295 -8.93 -12.15 6.70
CA ALA A 295 -8.21 -12.28 5.44
C ALA A 295 -9.10 -11.93 4.23
N ARG A 296 -10.37 -12.35 4.23
CA ARG A 296 -11.32 -12.00 3.17
C ARG A 296 -11.58 -10.49 3.08
N ALA A 297 -11.61 -9.79 4.22
CA ALA A 297 -11.75 -8.34 4.23
C ALA A 297 -10.51 -7.65 3.65
N ALA A 298 -9.30 -8.08 4.01
CA ALA A 298 -8.04 -7.61 3.44
C ALA A 298 -7.97 -7.84 1.92
N LEU A 299 -8.29 -9.05 1.46
CA LEU A 299 -8.32 -9.38 0.03
C LEU A 299 -9.33 -8.55 -0.78
N ARG A 300 -10.46 -8.17 -0.18
CA ARG A 300 -11.41 -7.25 -0.83
C ARG A 300 -10.82 -5.84 -0.98
N ARG A 301 -10.10 -5.34 0.03
CA ARG A 301 -9.40 -4.05 -0.05
C ARG A 301 -8.33 -4.08 -1.14
N LEU A 302 -7.53 -5.15 -1.20
CA LEU A 302 -6.50 -5.33 -2.23
C LEU A 302 -7.10 -5.32 -3.65
N ARG A 303 -8.22 -6.02 -3.86
CA ARG A 303 -8.91 -6.05 -5.16
C ARG A 303 -9.53 -4.72 -5.54
N GLY A 304 -10.05 -3.96 -4.57
CA GLY A 304 -10.60 -2.62 -4.81
C GLY A 304 -9.54 -1.53 -5.02
N THR A 305 -8.26 -1.87 -4.83
CA THR A 305 -7.13 -0.95 -5.07
C THR A 305 -6.58 -1.10 -6.50
N ALA A 306 -6.81 -2.24 -7.15
CA ALA A 306 -6.49 -2.39 -8.56
C ALA A 306 -7.44 -1.46 -9.35
N PRO A 307 -6.93 -0.52 -10.16
CA PRO A 307 -7.77 0.19 -11.12
C PRO A 307 -8.49 -0.86 -11.96
N ASP A 308 -9.76 -0.61 -12.29
CA ASP A 308 -10.56 -1.51 -13.12
C ASP A 308 -9.72 -1.98 -14.30
N SER A 309 -9.48 -3.29 -14.34
CA SER A 309 -8.60 -3.94 -15.31
C SER A 309 -9.13 -3.93 -16.75
N SER A 310 -10.10 -3.10 -17.05
CA SER A 310 -10.52 -2.76 -18.41
C SER A 310 -9.48 -1.94 -19.18
N SER A 311 -8.44 -1.41 -18.50
CA SER A 311 -7.24 -0.79 -19.09
C SER A 311 -5.95 -1.58 -18.88
N GLY A 312 -6.05 -2.86 -18.52
CA GLY A 312 -4.93 -3.75 -18.20
C GLY A 312 -4.27 -4.40 -19.41
N GLY A 313 -3.59 -3.60 -20.23
CA GLY A 313 -2.36 -4.04 -20.89
C GLY A 313 -1.18 -3.73 -19.97
N LEU A 314 -0.11 -4.53 -20.00
CA LEU A 314 1.24 -4.04 -19.69
C LEU A 314 1.35 -2.64 -20.31
N PRO A 315 1.99 -1.64 -19.62
CA PRO A 315 2.13 -0.33 -20.23
C PRO A 315 2.59 -0.56 -21.66
N ALA A 316 1.70 -0.23 -22.60
CA ALA A 316 2.11 -0.17 -24.00
C ALA A 316 3.36 0.69 -24.00
N VAL A 317 4.38 0.28 -24.74
CA VAL A 317 5.60 1.10 -24.93
C VAL A 317 5.10 2.54 -25.07
N PRO A 318 5.52 3.47 -24.19
CA PRO A 318 4.96 4.80 -24.16
C PRO A 318 4.98 5.33 -25.57
N GLY A 319 3.85 5.80 -26.10
CA GLY A 319 3.80 6.38 -27.43
C GLY A 319 4.92 7.40 -27.55
N ALA A 320 5.58 7.48 -28.68
CA ALA A 320 6.65 8.45 -28.89
C ALA A 320 6.15 9.82 -28.43
N SER A 321 6.90 10.46 -27.51
CA SER A 321 6.59 11.83 -27.08
C SER A 321 6.68 12.75 -28.30
N PRO A 322 5.88 13.83 -28.38
CA PRO A 322 6.04 14.83 -29.42
C PRO A 322 7.47 15.34 -29.45
N ALA A 323 8.03 15.51 -30.64
CA ALA A 323 9.38 16.03 -30.80
C ALA A 323 9.34 17.54 -31.05
N GLY A 324 10.33 18.26 -30.52
CA GLY A 324 10.51 19.68 -30.74
C GLY A 324 9.60 20.60 -29.91
N PRO A 325 9.44 21.85 -30.35
CA PRO A 325 8.65 22.85 -29.62
C PRO A 325 7.19 22.44 -29.50
N CYS A 326 6.63 22.67 -28.32
CA CYS A 326 5.26 22.25 -28.00
C CYS A 326 4.38 23.45 -27.66
N THR A 327 3.17 23.47 -28.19
CA THR A 327 2.10 24.40 -27.81
C THR A 327 1.16 23.71 -26.83
N VAL A 328 0.83 24.35 -25.71
CA VAL A 328 -0.20 23.85 -24.77
C VAL A 328 -1.41 24.74 -24.85
N ARG A 329 -2.57 24.15 -25.15
CA ARG A 329 -3.87 24.84 -25.17
C ARG A 329 -4.71 24.34 -24.01
N VAL A 330 -5.23 25.28 -23.24
CA VAL A 330 -6.17 25.04 -22.14
C VAL A 330 -7.50 25.65 -22.52
N GLU A 331 -8.58 24.88 -22.54
CA GLU A 331 -9.91 25.33 -22.94
C GLU A 331 -10.93 24.99 -21.84
N ASP A 332 -11.61 26.04 -21.32
CA ASP A 332 -12.71 25.96 -20.34
C ASP A 332 -12.38 25.07 -19.12
N LEU A 333 -11.14 25.11 -18.66
CA LEU A 333 -10.64 24.22 -17.61
C LEU A 333 -11.28 24.53 -16.26
N THR A 334 -12.04 23.57 -15.73
CA THR A 334 -12.66 23.62 -14.42
C THR A 334 -12.16 22.47 -13.56
N VAL A 335 -11.69 22.77 -12.36
CA VAL A 335 -11.18 21.79 -11.41
C VAL A 335 -11.85 21.95 -10.06
N ARG A 336 -12.33 20.85 -9.48
CA ARG A 336 -12.97 20.79 -8.16
C ARG A 336 -12.44 19.63 -7.35
N TYR A 337 -12.00 19.88 -6.12
CA TYR A 337 -11.43 18.85 -5.25
C TYR A 337 -12.47 18.02 -4.50
N ARG A 338 -13.66 18.57 -4.27
CA ARG A 338 -14.77 17.90 -3.56
C ARG A 338 -16.10 18.22 -4.23
N PRO A 339 -16.99 17.24 -4.39
CA PRO A 339 -18.34 17.51 -4.86
C PRO A 339 -19.02 18.57 -3.99
N GLY A 340 -19.65 19.59 -4.61
CA GLY A 340 -20.34 20.65 -3.90
C GLY A 340 -19.48 21.78 -3.32
N ALA A 341 -18.15 21.70 -3.36
CA ALA A 341 -17.26 22.81 -3.00
C ALA A 341 -17.14 23.82 -4.16
N ALA A 342 -16.69 25.02 -3.88
CA ALA A 342 -16.32 25.98 -4.93
C ALA A 342 -15.20 25.38 -5.83
N PRO A 343 -15.22 25.64 -7.16
CA PRO A 343 -14.16 25.20 -8.04
C PRO A 343 -12.84 25.91 -7.67
N ALA A 344 -11.73 25.17 -7.75
CA ALA A 344 -10.39 25.74 -7.59
C ALA A 344 -9.91 26.41 -8.87
N LEU A 345 -10.41 25.97 -10.03
CA LEU A 345 -10.32 26.62 -11.34
C LEU A 345 -11.71 26.64 -11.95
N ASP A 346 -12.09 27.74 -12.58
CA ASP A 346 -13.44 27.93 -13.14
C ASP A 346 -13.34 28.55 -14.54
N GLY A 347 -13.42 27.72 -15.57
CA GLY A 347 -13.43 28.12 -16.96
C GLY A 347 -12.12 28.78 -17.44
N VAL A 348 -10.96 28.29 -16.98
CA VAL A 348 -9.66 28.85 -17.36
C VAL A 348 -9.35 28.53 -18.83
N GLY A 349 -9.07 29.57 -19.62
CA GLY A 349 -8.56 29.49 -21.00
C GLY A 349 -7.17 30.10 -21.10
N LEU A 350 -6.20 29.37 -21.69
CA LEU A 350 -4.80 29.80 -21.81
C LEU A 350 -4.11 29.09 -22.99
N VAL A 351 -3.21 29.80 -23.68
CA VAL A 351 -2.37 29.22 -24.74
C VAL A 351 -0.90 29.48 -24.42
N LEU A 352 -0.15 28.43 -24.10
CA LEU A 352 1.29 28.48 -23.87
C LEU A 352 1.99 28.24 -25.22
N ARG A 353 2.66 29.26 -25.74
CA ARG A 353 3.39 29.17 -27.01
C ARG A 353 4.83 28.73 -26.79
N PRO A 354 5.45 28.02 -27.74
CA PRO A 354 6.85 27.61 -27.62
C PRO A 354 7.80 28.79 -27.36
N GLY A 355 8.83 28.54 -26.57
CA GLY A 355 9.88 29.50 -26.28
C GLY A 355 9.49 30.65 -25.35
N ARG A 356 8.26 30.68 -24.82
CA ARG A 356 7.78 31.77 -23.96
C ARG A 356 8.05 31.52 -22.47
N ARG A 357 8.34 32.61 -21.77
CA ARG A 357 8.43 32.68 -20.31
C ARG A 357 7.15 33.27 -19.77
N ILE A 358 6.35 32.46 -19.11
CA ILE A 358 5.02 32.82 -18.65
C ILE A 358 5.00 32.79 -17.13
N ALA A 359 4.71 33.93 -16.51
CA ALA A 359 4.53 34.02 -15.07
C ALA A 359 3.04 33.92 -14.72
N VAL A 360 2.71 33.15 -13.69
CA VAL A 360 1.35 33.04 -13.15
C VAL A 360 1.37 33.64 -11.74
N VAL A 361 0.62 34.71 -11.54
CA VAL A 361 0.55 35.47 -10.29
C VAL A 361 -0.90 35.54 -9.78
N GLY A 362 -1.08 35.94 -8.53
CA GLY A 362 -2.40 36.10 -7.92
C GLY A 362 -2.38 35.84 -6.42
N PRO A 363 -3.45 36.13 -5.69
CA PRO A 363 -3.53 35.92 -4.25
C PRO A 363 -3.35 34.45 -3.86
N SER A 364 -3.05 34.22 -2.58
CA SER A 364 -3.00 32.84 -2.05
C SER A 364 -4.37 32.17 -2.18
N GLY A 365 -4.39 30.90 -2.61
CA GLY A 365 -5.65 30.17 -2.83
C GLY A 365 -6.35 30.47 -4.16
N SER A 366 -5.81 31.31 -5.04
CA SER A 366 -6.42 31.63 -6.35
C SER A 366 -6.41 30.49 -7.38
N GLY A 367 -5.75 29.34 -7.09
CA GLY A 367 -5.74 28.17 -7.98
C GLY A 367 -4.46 27.97 -8.79
N LYS A 368 -3.38 28.75 -8.54
CA LYS A 368 -2.10 28.69 -9.30
C LYS A 368 -1.48 27.29 -9.32
N SER A 369 -1.26 26.69 -8.15
CA SER A 369 -0.72 25.34 -8.04
C SER A 369 -1.66 24.28 -8.64
N THR A 370 -2.99 24.52 -8.57
CA THR A 370 -3.99 23.67 -9.22
C THR A 370 -3.86 23.72 -10.74
N LEU A 371 -3.59 24.89 -11.30
CA LEU A 371 -3.35 25.05 -12.74
C LEU A 371 -2.11 24.27 -13.19
N LEU A 372 -0.98 24.42 -12.47
CA LEU A 372 0.23 23.62 -12.80
C LEU A 372 0.00 22.12 -12.63
N GLY A 373 -0.71 21.72 -11.57
CA GLY A 373 -1.07 20.32 -11.35
C GLY A 373 -1.97 19.74 -12.46
N ALA A 374 -2.91 20.53 -13.00
CA ALA A 374 -3.76 20.13 -14.12
C ALA A 374 -2.96 20.03 -15.42
N LEU A 375 -2.07 20.99 -15.69
CA LEU A 375 -1.14 20.95 -16.85
C LEU A 375 -0.28 19.68 -16.81
N ALA A 376 0.30 19.34 -15.65
CA ALA A 376 1.11 18.13 -15.47
C ALA A 376 0.29 16.82 -15.47
N GLY A 377 -1.04 16.90 -15.53
CA GLY A 377 -1.92 15.72 -15.42
C GLY A 377 -1.94 15.05 -14.05
N LEU A 378 -1.56 15.79 -13.01
CA LEU A 378 -1.58 15.34 -11.60
C LEU A 378 -2.92 15.61 -10.92
N VAL A 379 -3.67 16.59 -11.44
CA VAL A 379 -5.00 16.97 -10.97
C VAL A 379 -5.98 16.77 -12.12
N PRO A 380 -7.02 15.96 -11.95
CA PRO A 380 -8.01 15.72 -13.03
C PRO A 380 -8.92 16.93 -13.20
N ALA A 381 -9.24 17.28 -14.45
CA ALA A 381 -10.26 18.25 -14.77
C ALA A 381 -11.67 17.69 -14.53
N GLU A 382 -12.58 18.53 -14.03
CA GLU A 382 -14.02 18.23 -13.96
C GLU A 382 -14.67 18.54 -15.33
N ARG A 383 -14.23 19.62 -15.96
CA ARG A 383 -14.68 20.08 -17.27
C ARG A 383 -13.54 20.77 -18.02
N GLY A 384 -13.68 20.85 -19.34
CA GLY A 384 -12.66 21.41 -20.20
C GLY A 384 -11.52 20.43 -20.51
N GLU A 385 -10.55 20.89 -21.27
CA GLU A 385 -9.42 20.06 -21.63
C GLU A 385 -8.09 20.83 -21.71
N VAL A 386 -7.01 20.08 -21.55
CA VAL A 386 -5.64 20.53 -21.81
C VAL A 386 -5.11 19.69 -22.96
N VAL A 387 -4.61 20.33 -24.00
CA VAL A 387 -4.05 19.67 -25.18
C VAL A 387 -2.63 20.18 -25.42
N LEU A 388 -1.66 19.26 -25.40
CA LEU A 388 -0.28 19.53 -25.75
C LEU A 388 -0.05 19.07 -27.20
N THR A 389 0.36 19.97 -28.09
CA THR A 389 0.60 19.69 -29.51
C THR A 389 2.07 19.95 -29.84
N GLY A 390 2.77 18.95 -30.36
CA GLY A 390 4.15 19.07 -30.82
C GLY A 390 4.26 19.67 -32.23
N ALA A 391 5.48 20.01 -32.63
CA ALA A 391 5.77 20.50 -33.99
C ALA A 391 5.41 19.49 -35.07
N ASP A 392 5.39 18.20 -34.75
CA ASP A 392 4.96 17.10 -35.61
C ASP A 392 3.43 16.98 -35.77
N GLY A 393 2.67 17.89 -35.17
CA GLY A 393 1.20 17.89 -35.17
C GLY A 393 0.57 16.86 -34.25
N ARG A 394 1.37 16.10 -33.48
CA ARG A 394 0.87 15.11 -32.51
C ARG A 394 0.30 15.80 -31.30
N ALA A 395 -0.94 15.48 -30.96
CA ALA A 395 -1.62 15.99 -29.78
C ALA A 395 -1.66 14.94 -28.67
N LEU A 396 -1.36 15.35 -27.46
CA LEU A 396 -1.45 14.53 -26.24
C LEU A 396 -2.29 15.26 -25.19
N ARG A 397 -2.96 14.49 -24.32
CA ARG A 397 -3.73 15.01 -23.20
C ARG A 397 -3.10 14.61 -21.86
N PRO A 398 -2.94 15.54 -20.92
CA PRO A 398 -2.55 15.22 -19.55
C PRO A 398 -3.55 14.28 -18.89
N GLY A 399 -3.06 13.33 -18.12
CA GLY A 399 -3.91 12.36 -17.43
C GLY A 399 -3.13 11.22 -16.79
N THR A 400 -3.85 10.16 -16.43
CA THR A 400 -3.27 8.91 -15.96
C THR A 400 -2.98 7.95 -17.13
N GLY A 401 -2.04 7.02 -16.92
CA GLY A 401 -1.71 6.02 -17.93
C GLY A 401 -0.63 6.45 -18.91
N PRO A 402 -0.46 5.71 -20.04
CA PRO A 402 0.66 5.89 -20.97
C PRO A 402 0.72 7.25 -21.67
N GLU A 403 -0.43 7.82 -21.99
CA GLU A 403 -0.51 9.15 -22.63
C GLU A 403 -0.08 10.26 -21.64
N GLY A 404 -0.59 10.20 -20.39
CA GLY A 404 -0.16 11.13 -19.35
C GLY A 404 1.32 10.99 -18.98
N GLU A 405 1.89 9.78 -19.07
CA GLU A 405 3.34 9.59 -18.92
C GLU A 405 4.10 10.23 -20.10
N ALA A 406 3.62 10.10 -21.32
CA ALA A 406 4.20 10.77 -22.49
C ALA A 406 4.16 12.31 -22.35
N VAL A 407 3.05 12.87 -21.83
CA VAL A 407 2.94 14.29 -21.49
C VAL A 407 3.99 14.69 -20.45
N ARG A 408 4.13 13.95 -19.33
CA ARG A 408 5.11 14.28 -18.27
C ARG A 408 6.57 14.16 -18.69
N ARG A 409 6.87 13.48 -19.81
CA ARG A 409 8.21 13.52 -20.41
C ARG A 409 8.53 14.85 -21.07
N VAL A 410 7.52 15.53 -21.56
CA VAL A 410 7.62 16.78 -22.34
C VAL A 410 7.27 18.00 -21.48
N MET A 411 6.32 17.84 -20.54
CA MET A 411 5.83 18.89 -19.66
C MET A 411 5.92 18.44 -18.20
N THR A 412 6.91 18.91 -17.49
CA THR A 412 7.21 18.55 -16.10
C THR A 412 8.02 19.64 -15.39
N GLY A 413 8.27 19.47 -14.12
CA GLY A 413 9.07 20.40 -13.34
C GLY A 413 8.86 20.27 -11.84
N LEU A 414 8.93 21.38 -11.11
CA LEU A 414 8.65 21.50 -9.69
C LEU A 414 7.16 21.84 -9.52
N VAL A 415 6.31 20.83 -9.44
CA VAL A 415 4.83 20.97 -9.36
C VAL A 415 4.22 20.29 -8.15
N THR A 416 5.03 19.72 -7.27
CA THR A 416 4.64 19.02 -6.05
C THR A 416 5.59 19.40 -4.92
N GLU A 417 5.19 19.10 -3.69
CA GLU A 417 6.09 19.27 -2.55
C GLU A 417 7.43 18.57 -2.81
N PRO A 418 8.56 19.24 -2.58
CA PRO A 418 9.88 18.70 -2.81
C PRO A 418 10.13 17.47 -1.93
N TYR A 419 10.73 16.44 -2.51
CA TYR A 419 11.07 15.21 -1.79
C TYR A 419 12.48 14.74 -2.14
N VAL A 420 13.26 14.33 -1.14
CA VAL A 420 14.52 13.62 -1.34
C VAL A 420 14.38 12.17 -0.93
N PHE A 421 14.86 11.29 -1.80
CA PHE A 421 14.88 9.85 -1.54
C PHE A 421 16.06 9.50 -0.64
N HIS A 422 15.93 8.48 0.18
CA HIS A 422 17.02 7.92 0.96
C HIS A 422 18.05 7.26 0.03
N ALA A 423 18.85 8.09 -0.63
CA ALA A 423 19.81 7.73 -1.65
C ALA A 423 20.90 8.81 -1.71
N SER A 424 21.98 8.59 -2.48
CA SER A 424 23.03 9.58 -2.66
C SER A 424 22.50 10.87 -3.32
N LEU A 425 23.24 11.99 -3.19
CA LEU A 425 22.92 13.22 -3.91
C LEU A 425 22.90 12.95 -5.43
N ARG A 426 23.86 12.18 -5.94
CA ARG A 426 23.94 11.75 -7.34
C ARG A 426 22.67 11.00 -7.74
N ASP A 427 22.29 9.96 -7.01
CA ASP A 427 21.12 9.15 -7.33
C ASP A 427 19.82 9.98 -7.28
N ASN A 428 19.75 10.91 -6.32
CA ASN A 428 18.64 11.83 -6.23
C ASN A 428 18.50 12.74 -7.47
N LEU A 429 19.59 13.17 -8.07
CA LEU A 429 19.57 14.01 -9.29
C LEU A 429 19.32 13.18 -10.53
N THR A 430 19.98 12.01 -10.67
CA THR A 430 19.84 11.13 -11.84
C THR A 430 18.47 10.50 -11.99
N LEU A 431 17.58 10.59 -10.98
CA LEU A 431 16.15 10.31 -11.16
C LEU A 431 15.51 11.09 -12.31
N ALA A 432 15.95 12.33 -12.54
CA ALA A 432 15.43 13.17 -13.62
C ALA A 432 15.98 12.74 -14.99
N ARG A 433 17.25 12.35 -15.03
CA ARG A 433 17.96 11.89 -16.25
C ARG A 433 19.04 10.88 -15.87
N PRO A 434 18.78 9.56 -16.03
CA PRO A 434 19.66 8.48 -15.55
C PRO A 434 21.05 8.47 -16.20
N ASP A 435 21.17 8.98 -17.41
CA ASP A 435 22.40 9.03 -18.23
C ASP A 435 23.14 10.37 -18.14
N ALA A 436 22.73 11.26 -17.23
CA ALA A 436 23.40 12.56 -17.05
C ALA A 436 24.83 12.41 -16.52
N GLY A 437 25.78 13.09 -17.17
CA GLY A 437 27.17 13.16 -16.74
C GLY A 437 27.39 14.17 -15.61
N ASP A 438 28.57 14.06 -14.96
CA ASP A 438 28.94 14.91 -13.82
C ASP A 438 28.88 16.43 -14.13
N ALA A 439 29.23 16.81 -15.37
CA ALA A 439 29.16 18.18 -15.81
C ALA A 439 27.72 18.73 -15.85
N GLU A 440 26.79 17.92 -16.33
CA GLU A 440 25.36 18.28 -16.40
C GLU A 440 24.73 18.34 -15.00
N LEU A 441 25.12 17.43 -14.13
CA LEU A 441 24.70 17.44 -12.72
C LEU A 441 25.21 18.71 -12.01
N ALA A 442 26.49 19.08 -12.24
CA ALA A 442 27.08 20.30 -11.66
C ALA A 442 26.41 21.58 -12.19
N GLU A 443 26.10 21.65 -13.49
CA GLU A 443 25.38 22.76 -14.11
C GLU A 443 23.98 22.92 -13.50
N ALA A 444 23.23 21.82 -13.35
CA ALA A 444 21.90 21.87 -12.74
C ALA A 444 21.94 22.37 -11.30
N LEU A 445 22.94 21.95 -10.52
CA LEU A 445 23.15 22.45 -9.16
C LEU A 445 23.58 23.93 -9.14
N ALA A 446 24.36 24.37 -10.11
CA ALA A 446 24.76 25.77 -10.23
C ALA A 446 23.57 26.68 -10.52
N VAL A 447 22.69 26.28 -11.44
CA VAL A 447 21.42 27.00 -11.70
C VAL A 447 20.57 27.08 -10.43
N ALA A 448 20.46 26.00 -9.67
CA ALA A 448 19.72 25.97 -8.41
C ALA A 448 20.43 26.65 -7.23
N GLY A 449 21.65 27.20 -7.42
CA GLY A 449 22.41 27.86 -6.37
C GLY A 449 22.94 26.91 -5.28
N LEU A 450 23.25 25.65 -5.64
CA LEU A 450 23.71 24.61 -4.72
C LEU A 450 25.17 24.20 -4.89
N THR A 451 25.96 24.89 -5.71
CA THR A 451 27.34 24.51 -6.04
C THR A 451 28.21 24.33 -4.78
N GLU A 452 28.24 25.30 -3.89
CA GLU A 452 29.04 25.23 -2.67
C GLU A 452 28.56 24.16 -1.69
N TRP A 453 27.23 24.03 -1.56
CA TRP A 453 26.63 23.02 -0.71
C TRP A 453 26.96 21.61 -1.22
N ALA A 454 26.83 21.36 -2.53
CA ALA A 454 27.15 20.09 -3.15
C ALA A 454 28.64 19.75 -3.02
N GLY A 455 29.53 20.74 -3.13
CA GLY A 455 30.96 20.55 -2.92
C GLY A 455 31.32 20.12 -1.50
N ARG A 456 30.61 20.63 -0.50
CA ARG A 456 30.76 20.25 0.91
C ARG A 456 30.11 18.90 1.23
N THR A 457 28.94 18.64 0.64
CA THR A 457 28.16 17.42 0.88
C THR A 457 28.79 16.21 0.21
N GLY A 458 29.30 16.36 -1.03
CA GLY A 458 29.82 15.25 -1.84
C GLY A 458 28.71 14.47 -2.56
N TRP A 459 29.06 13.94 -3.72
CA TRP A 459 28.12 13.24 -4.62
C TRP A 459 27.50 11.96 -4.04
N ASP A 460 28.28 11.22 -3.25
CA ASP A 460 27.90 9.89 -2.72
C ASP A 460 27.26 9.98 -1.33
N THR A 461 27.11 11.19 -0.78
CA THR A 461 26.47 11.38 0.52
C THR A 461 24.99 11.03 0.43
N VAL A 462 24.55 10.12 1.28
CA VAL A 462 23.15 9.68 1.38
C VAL A 462 22.33 10.77 2.06
N LEU A 463 21.34 11.27 1.33
CA LEU A 463 20.36 12.22 1.85
C LEU A 463 19.24 11.48 2.58
N ARG A 464 18.65 12.11 3.59
CA ARG A 464 17.56 11.52 4.40
C ARG A 464 16.35 12.44 4.41
N GLU A 465 15.18 11.83 4.37
CA GLU A 465 13.89 12.52 4.41
C GLU A 465 13.62 13.25 5.74
N ASP A 466 14.23 12.80 6.83
CA ASP A 466 14.00 13.26 8.20
C ASP A 466 14.51 14.68 8.52
N GLY A 467 14.89 15.45 7.50
CA GLY A 467 15.39 16.83 7.66
C GLY A 467 16.77 16.95 8.32
N GLY A 468 17.35 15.82 8.78
CA GLY A 468 18.66 15.82 9.45
C GLY A 468 19.85 16.11 8.53
N SER A 469 19.68 15.97 7.21
CA SER A 469 20.77 16.16 6.23
C SER A 469 20.55 17.31 5.24
N VAL A 470 19.32 17.83 5.11
CA VAL A 470 18.96 18.83 4.08
C VAL A 470 17.97 19.85 4.66
N SER A 471 18.28 21.16 4.60
CA SER A 471 17.33 22.19 5.01
C SER A 471 16.16 22.32 4.00
N GLY A 472 15.02 22.89 4.41
CA GLY A 472 13.87 23.10 3.54
C GLY A 472 14.21 23.85 2.24
N GLY A 473 15.01 24.90 2.32
CA GLY A 473 15.48 25.62 1.13
C GLY A 473 16.46 24.82 0.26
N GLN A 474 17.28 23.91 0.86
CA GLN A 474 18.13 23.00 0.09
C GLN A 474 17.30 21.92 -0.60
N LEU A 475 16.30 21.38 0.09
CA LEU A 475 15.36 20.41 -0.44
C LEU A 475 14.66 20.95 -1.70
N GLN A 476 14.13 22.17 -1.63
CA GLN A 476 13.47 22.84 -2.74
C GLN A 476 14.43 23.07 -3.92
N ARG A 477 15.68 23.48 -3.63
CA ARG A 477 16.70 23.69 -4.67
C ARG A 477 17.19 22.39 -5.30
N VAL A 478 17.27 21.26 -4.56
CA VAL A 478 17.55 19.94 -5.14
C VAL A 478 16.42 19.53 -6.10
N ALA A 479 15.15 19.76 -5.72
CA ALA A 479 14.03 19.49 -6.63
C ALA A 479 14.04 20.39 -7.87
N LEU A 480 14.43 21.67 -7.71
CA LEU A 480 14.65 22.58 -8.83
C LEU A 480 15.79 22.10 -9.74
N ALA A 481 16.91 21.63 -9.17
CA ALA A 481 18.02 21.07 -9.96
C ALA A 481 17.57 19.85 -10.78
N ARG A 482 16.71 18.98 -10.23
CA ARG A 482 16.08 17.89 -11.00
C ARG A 482 15.24 18.40 -12.17
N ALA A 483 14.43 19.43 -11.95
CA ALA A 483 13.59 20.00 -12.99
C ALA A 483 14.44 20.62 -14.12
N VAL A 484 15.52 21.32 -13.75
CA VAL A 484 16.49 21.90 -14.70
C VAL A 484 17.24 20.81 -15.47
N LEU A 485 17.70 19.74 -14.78
CA LEU A 485 18.42 18.62 -15.40
C LEU A 485 17.55 17.83 -16.37
N ARG A 486 16.26 17.72 -16.10
CA ARG A 486 15.30 17.06 -16.98
C ARG A 486 15.17 17.77 -18.32
N ASP A 487 15.27 19.08 -18.31
CA ASP A 487 15.19 19.98 -19.46
C ASP A 487 13.99 19.70 -20.40
N PRO A 488 12.75 19.77 -19.90
CA PRO A 488 11.56 19.45 -20.69
C PRO A 488 11.22 20.57 -21.66
N ALA A 489 10.46 20.27 -22.74
CA ALA A 489 9.99 21.31 -23.69
C ALA A 489 9.06 22.34 -23.01
N VAL A 490 8.32 21.91 -21.96
CA VAL A 490 7.53 22.81 -21.10
C VAL A 490 7.92 22.57 -19.65
N LEU A 491 8.63 23.55 -19.08
CA LEU A 491 9.09 23.54 -17.69
C LEU A 491 8.06 24.23 -16.79
N LEU A 492 7.55 23.50 -15.82
CA LEU A 492 6.57 23.99 -14.83
C LEU A 492 7.24 24.20 -13.48
N LEU A 493 7.12 25.39 -12.88
CA LEU A 493 7.73 25.74 -11.60
C LEU A 493 6.70 26.36 -10.67
N ASP A 494 6.42 25.70 -9.55
CA ASP A 494 5.55 26.19 -8.50
C ASP A 494 6.41 26.78 -7.36
N GLU A 495 6.41 28.09 -7.24
CA GLU A 495 7.12 28.89 -6.23
C GLU A 495 8.58 28.42 -6.00
N PRO A 496 9.43 28.37 -7.05
CA PRO A 496 10.75 27.75 -6.98
C PRO A 496 11.72 28.39 -5.99
N THR A 497 11.38 29.57 -5.46
CA THR A 497 12.23 30.38 -4.57
C THR A 497 11.58 30.70 -3.23
N GLU A 498 10.44 30.06 -2.87
CA GLU A 498 9.64 30.42 -1.67
C GLU A 498 10.44 30.35 -0.36
N ALA A 499 11.24 29.30 -0.16
CA ALA A 499 11.96 29.09 1.10
C ALA A 499 13.37 29.70 1.11
N LEU A 500 13.64 30.70 0.25
CA LEU A 500 14.96 31.31 0.10
C LEU A 500 14.97 32.75 0.62
N ASP A 501 16.13 33.16 1.12
CA ASP A 501 16.37 34.58 1.39
C ASP A 501 16.33 35.39 0.08
N PRO A 502 16.05 36.70 0.14
CA PRO A 502 15.84 37.54 -1.04
C PRO A 502 16.99 37.51 -2.04
N GLU A 503 18.24 37.55 -1.57
CA GLU A 503 19.42 37.58 -2.43
C GLU A 503 19.62 36.24 -3.16
N THR A 504 19.49 35.11 -2.46
CA THR A 504 19.53 33.78 -3.06
C THR A 504 18.38 33.59 -4.04
N ALA A 505 17.18 34.04 -3.73
CA ALA A 505 16.00 33.93 -4.59
C ALA A 505 16.19 34.71 -5.90
N ASP A 506 16.68 35.94 -5.82
CA ASP A 506 16.96 36.75 -7.00
C ASP A 506 18.08 36.16 -7.86
N GLY A 507 19.13 35.62 -7.22
CA GLY A 507 20.21 34.90 -7.91
C GLY A 507 19.74 33.65 -8.61
N VAL A 508 18.86 32.82 -8.01
CA VAL A 508 18.28 31.63 -8.65
C VAL A 508 17.38 32.05 -9.81
N THR A 509 16.52 33.05 -9.61
CA THR A 509 15.62 33.55 -10.67
C THR A 509 16.41 34.10 -11.85
N ALA A 510 17.45 34.89 -11.62
CA ALA A 510 18.32 35.41 -12.67
C ALA A 510 19.00 34.28 -13.47
N ARG A 511 19.54 33.26 -12.80
CA ARG A 511 20.16 32.11 -13.48
C ARG A 511 19.15 31.29 -14.29
N LEU A 512 17.93 31.08 -13.78
CA LEU A 512 16.86 30.41 -14.52
C LEU A 512 16.49 31.19 -15.78
N LEU A 513 16.36 32.50 -15.69
CA LEU A 513 15.99 33.39 -16.79
C LEU A 513 17.15 33.60 -17.78
N ALA A 514 18.41 33.53 -17.33
CA ALA A 514 19.59 33.64 -18.19
C ALA A 514 19.77 32.40 -19.12
N ARG A 515 19.16 31.27 -18.80
CA ARG A 515 19.20 30.09 -19.68
C ARG A 515 18.54 30.45 -21.03
N PRO A 516 19.18 30.10 -22.16
CA PRO A 516 18.55 30.31 -23.47
C PRO A 516 17.16 29.69 -23.50
N ALA A 517 16.14 30.45 -23.84
CA ALA A 517 14.79 29.95 -23.93
C ALA A 517 14.72 28.89 -25.05
N GLY A 518 15.37 29.15 -26.20
CA GLY A 518 15.26 28.29 -27.37
C GLY A 518 13.78 28.02 -27.67
N ASP A 519 13.47 26.75 -27.84
CA ASP A 519 12.08 26.28 -28.01
C ASP A 519 11.38 25.91 -26.69
N ARG A 520 12.06 26.04 -25.54
CA ARG A 520 11.53 25.66 -24.23
C ARG A 520 10.59 26.75 -23.69
N THR A 521 9.37 26.33 -23.37
CA THR A 521 8.41 27.17 -22.64
C THR A 521 8.62 27.01 -21.14
N THR A 522 8.67 28.12 -20.39
CA THR A 522 8.74 28.08 -18.93
C THR A 522 7.49 28.74 -18.37
N VAL A 523 6.78 28.00 -17.51
CA VAL A 523 5.64 28.51 -16.74
C VAL A 523 6.02 28.47 -15.29
N TRP A 524 6.04 29.63 -14.61
CA TRP A 524 6.34 29.65 -13.19
C TRP A 524 5.31 30.43 -12.38
N VAL A 525 4.89 29.85 -11.30
CA VAL A 525 4.07 30.50 -10.29
C VAL A 525 4.99 31.21 -9.32
N THR A 526 4.69 32.44 -9.00
CA THR A 526 5.41 33.21 -7.98
C THR A 526 4.49 34.25 -7.34
N HIS A 527 4.79 34.60 -6.09
CA HIS A 527 4.20 35.73 -5.39
C HIS A 527 5.14 36.96 -5.40
N ARG A 528 6.40 36.81 -5.85
CA ARG A 528 7.37 37.90 -6.00
C ARG A 528 7.27 38.48 -7.40
N LEU A 529 7.04 39.77 -7.49
CA LEU A 529 6.89 40.47 -8.77
C LEU A 529 8.23 41.06 -9.27
N SER A 530 9.23 41.16 -8.37
CA SER A 530 10.60 41.53 -8.75
C SER A 530 11.16 40.54 -9.76
N GLY A 531 11.66 41.03 -10.87
CA GLY A 531 12.20 40.23 -11.97
C GLY A 531 11.18 39.78 -13.02
N LEU A 532 9.87 39.98 -12.84
CA LEU A 532 8.84 39.61 -13.83
C LEU A 532 8.86 40.51 -15.09
N ALA A 533 9.56 41.63 -15.09
CA ALA A 533 9.83 42.39 -16.32
C ALA A 533 10.55 41.56 -17.40
N ALA A 534 11.24 40.48 -17.02
CA ALA A 534 11.87 39.54 -17.95
C ALA A 534 10.92 38.41 -18.45
N ALA A 535 9.68 38.36 -17.96
CA ALA A 535 8.65 37.45 -18.47
C ALA A 535 8.07 37.99 -19.79
N ASP A 536 7.87 37.10 -20.75
CA ASP A 536 7.22 37.47 -22.02
C ASP A 536 5.72 37.68 -21.82
N GLU A 537 5.14 37.09 -20.79
CA GLU A 537 3.71 37.08 -20.55
C GLU A 537 3.41 36.83 -19.07
N ILE A 538 2.46 37.55 -18.52
CA ILE A 538 2.01 37.43 -17.14
C ILE A 538 0.52 37.17 -17.13
N VAL A 539 0.10 36.13 -16.41
CA VAL A 539 -1.29 35.71 -16.22
C VAL A 539 -1.66 35.94 -14.76
N VAL A 540 -2.67 36.76 -14.49
CA VAL A 540 -3.21 36.97 -13.14
C VAL A 540 -4.40 36.06 -12.92
N LEU A 541 -4.32 35.26 -11.87
CA LEU A 541 -5.36 34.33 -11.47
C LEU A 541 -6.00 34.78 -10.16
N GLU A 542 -7.31 35.03 -10.18
CA GLU A 542 -8.12 35.39 -9.01
C GLU A 542 -9.36 34.51 -8.95
N GLU A 543 -9.67 33.95 -7.80
CA GLU A 543 -10.83 33.07 -7.57
C GLU A 543 -11.02 31.96 -8.62
N GLY A 544 -9.91 31.38 -9.08
CA GLY A 544 -9.90 30.31 -10.09
C GLY A 544 -10.09 30.77 -11.53
N ARG A 545 -10.09 32.07 -11.82
CA ARG A 545 -10.28 32.62 -13.15
C ARG A 545 -9.11 33.51 -13.56
N VAL A 546 -8.82 33.59 -14.85
CA VAL A 546 -7.86 34.54 -15.39
C VAL A 546 -8.54 35.91 -15.48
N THR A 547 -8.07 36.87 -14.66
CA THR A 547 -8.64 38.21 -14.62
C THR A 547 -7.83 39.24 -15.40
N GLN A 548 -6.51 39.06 -15.49
CA GLN A 548 -5.63 39.94 -16.25
C GLN A 548 -4.59 39.11 -17.00
N HIS A 549 -4.16 39.61 -18.16
CA HIS A 549 -3.18 38.97 -19.02
C HIS A 549 -2.45 40.05 -19.84
N GLY A 550 -1.13 39.95 -19.91
CA GLY A 550 -0.30 40.91 -20.66
C GLY A 550 1.17 40.88 -20.27
N THR A 551 1.94 41.88 -20.73
CA THR A 551 3.32 42.10 -20.30
C THR A 551 3.37 42.85 -18.98
N HIS A 552 4.54 42.91 -18.34
CA HIS A 552 4.76 43.69 -17.11
C HIS A 552 4.27 45.16 -17.26
N ASP A 553 4.74 45.85 -18.29
CA ASP A 553 4.43 47.27 -18.52
C ASP A 553 2.93 47.51 -18.76
N GLU A 554 2.28 46.61 -19.51
CA GLU A 554 0.84 46.67 -19.75
C GLU A 554 0.02 46.49 -18.48
N LEU A 555 0.43 45.58 -17.60
CA LEU A 555 -0.30 45.27 -16.38
C LEU A 555 -0.07 46.32 -15.28
N VAL A 556 1.11 46.89 -15.21
CA VAL A 556 1.38 48.04 -14.28
C VAL A 556 0.59 49.27 -14.70
N ALA A 557 0.38 49.46 -16.00
CA ALA A 557 -0.39 50.61 -16.51
C ALA A 557 -1.91 50.48 -16.30
N ARG A 558 -2.42 49.24 -16.03
CA ARG A 558 -3.86 48.99 -15.87
C ARG A 558 -4.23 48.81 -14.39
N PRO A 559 -5.36 49.35 -13.91
CA PRO A 559 -5.86 49.04 -12.58
C PRO A 559 -6.15 47.54 -12.40
N GLY A 560 -5.79 47.00 -11.21
CA GLY A 560 -6.10 45.63 -10.84
C GLY A 560 -5.02 44.99 -9.99
N TYR A 561 -5.20 43.71 -9.64
CA TYR A 561 -4.37 43.01 -8.69
C TYR A 561 -2.85 43.15 -8.95
N TYR A 562 -2.43 43.04 -10.21
CA TYR A 562 -1.00 43.07 -10.54
C TYR A 562 -0.36 44.43 -10.19
N ARG A 563 -1.00 45.54 -10.58
CA ARG A 563 -0.52 46.90 -10.27
C ARG A 563 -0.48 47.13 -8.77
N ASP A 564 -1.56 46.80 -8.05
CA ASP A 564 -1.67 47.04 -6.61
C ASP A 564 -0.60 46.22 -5.85
N ALA A 565 -0.38 44.95 -6.24
CA ALA A 565 0.65 44.11 -5.66
C ALA A 565 2.07 44.62 -5.97
N TRP A 566 2.31 45.13 -7.19
CA TRP A 566 3.58 45.73 -7.59
C TRP A 566 3.88 47.02 -6.78
N GLU A 567 2.91 47.89 -6.62
CA GLU A 567 3.04 49.11 -5.80
C GLU A 567 3.34 48.74 -4.33
N CYS A 568 2.70 47.73 -3.79
CA CYS A 568 3.00 47.24 -2.44
C CYS A 568 4.42 46.67 -2.31
N GLU A 569 4.91 45.93 -3.30
CA GLU A 569 6.27 45.36 -3.28
C GLU A 569 7.34 46.46 -3.38
N LEU A 570 7.13 47.46 -4.22
CA LEU A 570 8.01 48.65 -4.31
C LEU A 570 8.10 49.43 -2.99
N LEU A 571 6.98 49.61 -2.31
CA LEU A 571 6.94 50.28 -1.01
C LEU A 571 7.68 49.48 0.06
N ALA A 572 7.50 48.16 0.08
CA ALA A 572 8.19 47.27 1.01
C ALA A 572 9.71 47.25 0.76
N GLY A 573 10.14 47.19 -0.51
CA GLY A 573 11.56 47.27 -0.90
C GLY A 573 12.20 48.61 -0.59
N GLY A 574 11.49 49.73 -0.81
CA GLY A 574 11.93 51.08 -0.45
C GLY A 574 12.11 51.30 1.04
N LEU A 575 11.25 50.69 1.87
CA LEU A 575 11.38 50.74 3.35
C LEU A 575 12.57 49.91 3.85
N ALA A 576 12.89 48.77 3.22
CA ALA A 576 14.06 47.98 3.58
C ALA A 576 15.39 48.70 3.27
N GLY A 577 15.46 49.49 2.19
CA GLY A 577 16.64 50.29 1.84
C GLY A 577 16.90 51.47 2.80
N VAL A 578 15.88 52.03 3.43
CA VAL A 578 16.01 53.12 4.43
C VAL A 578 16.48 52.59 5.80
N GLY A 579 16.22 51.32 6.13
CA GLY A 579 16.69 50.69 7.38
C GLY A 579 18.18 50.30 7.37
N ALA A 580 18.73 49.96 6.21
CA ALA A 580 20.12 49.52 6.07
C ALA A 580 21.16 50.68 6.01
N GLY A 581 20.71 51.93 5.94
CA GLY A 581 21.56 53.14 5.93
C GLY A 581 21.73 53.84 7.28
N ARG A 582 21.32 53.18 8.38
CA ARG A 582 21.39 53.76 9.75
C ARG A 582 22.07 52.85 10.77
N GLU A 583 23.03 52.02 10.39
CA GLU A 583 23.99 51.39 11.32
C GLU A 583 25.42 51.75 10.96
#